data_1ad132f352b97e934bf88e2aa629023a
#
_entry.id   1ad132f352b97e934bf88e2aa629023a
#
_cell.length_a   1.000
_cell.length_b   1.000
_cell.length_c   1.000
_cell.angle_alpha   90.00
_cell.angle_beta   90.00
_cell.angle_gamma   90.00
#
_symmetry.space_group_name_H-M   'P 1'
#
loop_
_entity.id
_entity.type
_entity.pdbx_description
1 polymer ?
#
loop_
_entity_poly.entity_id
_entity_poly.type
_entity_poly.pdbx_seq_one_letter_code
_entity_poly.pdbx_strand_id
1 'polypeptide(L)'
;IIFLIVFPVMFFTSGGYHGGMPAFFVFAIIFTVLMLEKRRALIISLLEIVLYMGLCLVAYHFPHIVTPFATEKDRLADVLLAFVSVSIVCGIVLYFHLKEYNQQQLLQEEQNRRLLSLDNAKSTFLTTVAHEIKNPLSSISLHARDTSELLEEEPLDFSLMQENLRTIEQSVMRIDRIVLDLMDTVSIEQGRLA
;
A
#
# COMPACT_ATOMS: atom_id res chain seq x y z
N ILE A 1 -28.21 6.15 -7.64
CA ILE A 1 -29.63 6.52 -7.74
C ILE A 1 -29.81 7.64 -8.77
N ILE A 2 -29.06 8.75 -8.70
CA ILE A 2 -29.20 9.90 -9.64
C ILE A 2 -29.04 9.44 -11.09
N PHE A 3 -27.99 8.69 -11.42
CA PHE A 3 -27.73 8.21 -12.79
C PHE A 3 -28.82 7.25 -13.31
N LEU A 4 -29.45 6.48 -12.41
CA LEU A 4 -30.47 5.49 -12.78
C LEU A 4 -31.88 6.09 -12.98
N ILE A 5 -32.16 7.25 -12.39
CA ILE A 5 -33.48 7.88 -12.44
C ILE A 5 -33.45 9.17 -13.27
N VAL A 6 -32.51 10.07 -12.95
CA VAL A 6 -32.48 11.39 -13.59
C VAL A 6 -32.02 11.30 -15.04
N PHE A 7 -31.01 10.48 -15.34
CA PHE A 7 -30.48 10.37 -16.70
C PHE A 7 -31.49 9.81 -17.72
N PRO A 8 -32.29 8.76 -17.43
CA PRO A 8 -33.37 8.34 -18.33
C PRO A 8 -34.38 9.44 -18.63
N VAL A 9 -34.81 10.20 -17.62
CA VAL A 9 -35.74 11.31 -17.82
C VAL A 9 -35.11 12.38 -18.72
N MET A 10 -33.88 12.80 -18.41
CA MET A 10 -33.16 13.79 -19.23
C MET A 10 -32.90 13.27 -20.65
N PHE A 11 -32.65 11.99 -20.83
CA PHE A 11 -32.44 11.40 -22.15
C PHE A 11 -33.64 11.61 -23.07
N PHE A 12 -34.87 11.35 -22.60
CA PHE A 12 -36.08 11.51 -23.42
C PHE A 12 -36.48 12.97 -23.60
N THR A 13 -36.14 13.87 -22.68
CA THR A 13 -36.46 15.30 -22.77
C THR A 13 -35.43 16.12 -23.55
N SER A 14 -34.23 15.59 -23.81
CA SER A 14 -33.11 16.28 -24.49
C SER A 14 -32.74 15.60 -25.82
N GLY A 15 -33.72 15.23 -26.61
CA GLY A 15 -33.51 14.72 -27.96
C GLY A 15 -32.98 13.27 -28.07
N GLY A 16 -32.95 12.52 -26.97
CA GLY A 16 -32.51 11.12 -26.95
C GLY A 16 -31.04 10.96 -27.35
N TYR A 17 -30.76 9.98 -28.22
CA TYR A 17 -29.41 9.71 -28.72
C TYR A 17 -28.94 10.73 -29.79
N HIS A 18 -29.78 11.67 -30.22
CA HIS A 18 -29.44 12.75 -31.14
C HIS A 18 -28.95 14.02 -30.44
N GLY A 19 -29.15 14.13 -29.13
CA GLY A 19 -28.69 15.24 -28.28
C GLY A 19 -27.36 15.04 -27.61
N GLY A 20 -27.08 15.85 -26.59
CA GLY A 20 -25.85 15.80 -25.80
C GLY A 20 -25.79 14.70 -24.74
N MET A 21 -26.89 14.01 -24.42
CA MET A 21 -26.97 13.01 -23.36
C MET A 21 -25.97 11.86 -23.49
N PRO A 22 -25.59 11.35 -24.67
CA PRO A 22 -24.55 10.34 -24.81
C PRO A 22 -23.24 10.72 -24.13
N ALA A 23 -22.84 11.99 -24.19
CA ALA A 23 -21.62 12.46 -23.54
C ALA A 23 -21.70 12.33 -21.99
N PHE A 24 -22.87 12.63 -21.42
CA PHE A 24 -23.08 12.47 -19.96
C PHE A 24 -23.09 11.01 -19.50
N PHE A 25 -23.57 10.07 -20.32
CA PHE A 25 -23.48 8.65 -20.03
C PHE A 25 -22.03 8.16 -20.02
N VAL A 26 -21.20 8.61 -20.99
CA VAL A 26 -19.76 8.31 -20.98
C VAL A 26 -19.10 8.86 -19.72
N PHE A 27 -19.43 10.10 -19.33
CA PHE A 27 -18.96 10.68 -18.08
C PHE A 27 -19.39 9.87 -16.86
N ALA A 28 -20.63 9.41 -16.80
CA ALA A 28 -21.13 8.60 -15.70
C ALA A 28 -20.30 7.33 -15.52
N ILE A 29 -19.98 6.63 -16.62
CA ILE A 29 -19.15 5.42 -16.61
C ILE A 29 -17.73 5.75 -16.08
N ILE A 30 -17.10 6.81 -16.60
CA ILE A 30 -15.77 7.24 -16.17
C ILE A 30 -15.78 7.58 -14.67
N PHE A 31 -16.78 8.34 -14.23
CA PHE A 31 -16.93 8.73 -12.83
C PHE A 31 -17.13 7.51 -11.91
N THR A 32 -17.97 6.56 -12.34
CA THR A 32 -18.21 5.30 -11.63
C THR A 32 -16.91 4.50 -11.45
N VAL A 33 -16.10 4.39 -12.51
CA VAL A 33 -14.82 3.66 -12.48
C VAL A 33 -13.81 4.34 -11.58
N LEU A 34 -13.78 5.67 -11.52
CA LEU A 34 -12.84 6.44 -10.68
C LEU A 34 -13.22 6.44 -9.20
N MET A 35 -14.54 6.42 -8.88
CA MET A 35 -15.04 6.60 -7.52
C MET A 35 -15.33 5.32 -6.77
N LEU A 36 -15.49 4.19 -7.46
CA LEU A 36 -15.87 2.93 -6.84
C LEU A 36 -14.75 1.89 -6.87
N GLU A 37 -14.81 0.97 -5.90
CA GLU A 37 -13.90 -0.18 -5.86
C GLU A 37 -14.11 -1.11 -7.06
N LYS A 38 -13.04 -1.76 -7.51
CA LYS A 38 -12.95 -2.56 -8.75
C LYS A 38 -14.18 -3.39 -9.08
N ARG A 39 -14.70 -4.20 -8.16
CA ARG A 39 -15.86 -5.08 -8.42
C ARG A 39 -17.16 -4.28 -8.55
N ARG A 40 -17.38 -3.30 -7.67
CA ARG A 40 -18.58 -2.45 -7.71
C ARG A 40 -18.58 -1.56 -8.93
N ALA A 41 -17.43 -1.00 -9.29
CA ALA A 41 -17.26 -0.20 -10.48
C ALA A 41 -17.67 -0.97 -11.75
N LEU A 42 -17.16 -2.20 -11.91
CA LEU A 42 -17.49 -3.03 -13.08
C LEU A 42 -18.98 -3.35 -13.18
N ILE A 43 -19.62 -3.71 -12.07
CA ILE A 43 -21.05 -4.07 -12.06
C ILE A 43 -21.90 -2.85 -12.41
N ILE A 44 -21.62 -1.69 -11.81
CA ILE A 44 -22.41 -0.48 -12.01
C ILE A 44 -22.16 0.09 -13.40
N SER A 45 -20.92 0.11 -13.90
CA SER A 45 -20.61 0.55 -15.27
C SER A 45 -21.29 -0.33 -16.32
N LEU A 46 -21.33 -1.66 -16.10
CA LEU A 46 -22.04 -2.57 -16.99
C LEU A 46 -23.55 -2.27 -16.98
N LEU A 47 -24.12 -2.01 -15.80
CA LEU A 47 -25.54 -1.65 -15.65
C LEU A 47 -25.84 -0.31 -16.37
N GLU A 48 -24.95 0.69 -16.26
CA GLU A 48 -25.07 1.98 -16.97
C GLU A 48 -25.05 1.79 -18.49
N ILE A 49 -24.15 0.94 -19.01
CA ILE A 49 -24.09 0.61 -20.45
C ILE A 49 -25.37 -0.08 -20.89
N VAL A 50 -25.85 -1.09 -20.16
CA VAL A 50 -27.10 -1.81 -20.49
C VAL A 50 -28.30 -0.87 -20.43
N LEU A 51 -28.35 0.02 -19.42
CA LEU A 51 -29.39 1.05 -19.32
C LEU A 51 -29.37 1.97 -20.53
N TYR A 52 -28.22 2.51 -20.92
CA TYR A 52 -28.11 3.38 -22.08
C TYR A 52 -28.51 2.68 -23.37
N MET A 53 -28.08 1.43 -23.60
CA MET A 53 -28.50 0.63 -24.75
C MET A 53 -30.03 0.43 -24.78
N GLY A 54 -30.62 0.13 -23.61
CA GLY A 54 -32.07 -0.02 -23.47
C GLY A 54 -32.82 1.28 -23.82
N LEU A 55 -32.33 2.43 -23.31
CA LEU A 55 -32.91 3.74 -23.63
C LEU A 55 -32.85 4.05 -25.13
N CYS A 56 -31.72 3.76 -25.79
CA CYS A 56 -31.57 3.93 -27.22
C CYS A 56 -32.56 3.04 -28.03
N LEU A 57 -32.73 1.77 -27.62
CA LEU A 57 -33.68 0.87 -28.25
C LEU A 57 -35.12 1.35 -28.07
N VAL A 58 -35.49 1.82 -26.87
CA VAL A 58 -36.81 2.40 -26.59
C VAL A 58 -37.06 3.64 -27.46
N ALA A 59 -36.08 4.57 -27.50
CA ALA A 59 -36.18 5.77 -28.32
C ALA A 59 -36.30 5.48 -29.84
N TYR A 60 -35.63 4.41 -30.30
CA TYR A 60 -35.72 3.97 -31.68
C TYR A 60 -37.08 3.39 -32.02
N HIS A 61 -37.68 2.55 -31.16
CA HIS A 61 -39.00 1.93 -31.42
C HIS A 61 -40.18 2.86 -31.13
N PHE A 62 -40.00 3.83 -30.23
CA PHE A 62 -41.05 4.76 -29.80
C PHE A 62 -40.57 6.22 -29.91
N PRO A 63 -40.31 6.73 -31.15
CA PRO A 63 -39.76 8.08 -31.34
C PRO A 63 -40.66 9.20 -30.81
N HIS A 64 -41.94 8.96 -30.61
CA HIS A 64 -42.90 9.92 -30.07
C HIS A 64 -42.69 10.24 -28.57
N ILE A 65 -41.94 9.43 -27.87
CA ILE A 65 -41.60 9.66 -26.45
C ILE A 65 -40.42 10.67 -26.30
N VAL A 66 -39.60 10.77 -27.35
CA VAL A 66 -38.44 11.66 -27.37
C VAL A 66 -38.88 13.06 -27.77
N THR A 67 -38.58 14.06 -26.97
CA THR A 67 -38.84 15.46 -27.30
C THR A 67 -37.87 15.92 -28.40
N PRO A 68 -38.35 16.25 -29.62
CA PRO A 68 -37.45 16.69 -30.68
C PRO A 68 -36.93 18.11 -30.44
N PHE A 69 -35.75 18.43 -30.97
CA PHE A 69 -35.26 19.80 -30.99
C PHE A 69 -36.09 20.67 -31.95
N ALA A 70 -36.28 21.94 -31.59
CA ALA A 70 -37.03 22.88 -32.43
C ALA A 70 -36.29 23.20 -33.75
N THR A 71 -34.94 23.30 -33.68
CA THR A 71 -34.10 23.56 -34.85
C THR A 71 -32.83 22.71 -34.84
N GLU A 72 -32.21 22.54 -35.99
CA GLU A 72 -30.88 21.91 -36.13
C GLU A 72 -29.79 22.69 -35.36
N LYS A 73 -29.96 24.01 -35.22
CA LYS A 73 -29.04 24.85 -34.43
C LYS A 73 -29.13 24.54 -32.94
N ASP A 74 -30.34 24.30 -32.44
CA ASP A 74 -30.53 23.94 -31.01
C ASP A 74 -29.92 22.58 -30.72
N ARG A 75 -30.04 21.61 -31.62
CA ARG A 75 -29.40 20.30 -31.50
C ARG A 75 -27.88 20.41 -31.47
N LEU A 76 -27.30 21.20 -32.40
CA LEU A 76 -25.86 21.42 -32.45
C LEU A 76 -25.34 22.11 -31.16
N ALA A 77 -26.08 23.11 -30.70
CA ALA A 77 -25.75 23.83 -29.47
C ALA A 77 -25.78 22.90 -28.25
N ASP A 78 -26.79 22.03 -28.12
CA ASP A 78 -26.90 21.05 -27.02
C ASP A 78 -25.75 20.06 -27.04
N VAL A 79 -25.39 19.49 -28.18
CA VAL A 79 -24.25 18.55 -28.32
C VAL A 79 -22.93 19.22 -27.99
N LEU A 80 -22.69 20.44 -28.49
CA LEU A 80 -21.45 21.17 -28.20
C LEU A 80 -21.35 21.55 -26.71
N LEU A 81 -22.44 22.02 -26.12
CA LEU A 81 -22.49 22.40 -24.70
C LEU A 81 -22.27 21.18 -23.82
N ALA A 82 -22.89 20.04 -24.12
CA ALA A 82 -22.69 18.78 -23.44
C ALA A 82 -21.23 18.32 -23.53
N PHE A 83 -20.63 18.34 -24.71
CA PHE A 83 -19.24 17.95 -24.92
C PHE A 83 -18.28 18.83 -24.13
N VAL A 84 -18.43 20.16 -24.21
CA VAL A 84 -17.55 21.10 -23.48
C VAL A 84 -17.72 20.94 -21.98
N SER A 85 -18.95 20.87 -21.46
CA SER A 85 -19.22 20.73 -20.04
C SER A 85 -18.66 19.42 -19.49
N VAL A 86 -18.89 18.30 -20.16
CA VAL A 86 -18.37 16.99 -19.78
C VAL A 86 -16.82 16.98 -19.82
N SER A 87 -16.23 17.58 -20.87
CA SER A 87 -14.77 17.65 -20.99
C SER A 87 -14.13 18.43 -19.84
N ILE A 88 -14.71 19.56 -19.46
CA ILE A 88 -14.23 20.38 -18.34
C ILE A 88 -14.33 19.61 -17.03
N VAL A 89 -15.51 19.04 -16.73
CA VAL A 89 -15.73 18.30 -15.47
C VAL A 89 -14.82 17.06 -15.41
N CYS A 90 -14.71 16.32 -16.51
CA CYS A 90 -13.82 15.16 -16.60
C CYS A 90 -12.35 15.55 -16.37
N GLY A 91 -11.90 16.65 -16.96
CA GLY A 91 -10.56 17.18 -16.75
C GLY A 91 -10.28 17.55 -15.29
N ILE A 92 -11.23 18.21 -14.65
CA ILE A 92 -11.12 18.56 -13.21
C ILE A 92 -11.05 17.30 -12.34
N VAL A 93 -11.95 16.33 -12.55
CA VAL A 93 -12.00 15.08 -11.78
C VAL A 93 -10.71 14.30 -11.96
N LEU A 94 -10.22 14.15 -13.19
CA LEU A 94 -8.95 13.47 -13.47
C LEU A 94 -7.75 14.17 -12.84
N TYR A 95 -7.71 15.51 -12.89
CA TYR A 95 -6.65 16.28 -12.25
C TYR A 95 -6.57 16.01 -10.73
N PHE A 96 -7.71 16.07 -10.04
CA PHE A 96 -7.74 15.80 -8.59
C PHE A 96 -7.41 14.35 -8.28
N HIS A 97 -7.91 13.41 -9.07
CA HIS A 97 -7.63 11.99 -8.89
C HIS A 97 -6.13 11.67 -9.08
N LEU A 98 -5.50 12.23 -10.12
CA LEU A 98 -4.06 12.07 -10.35
C LEU A 98 -3.22 12.72 -9.24
N LYS A 99 -3.64 13.89 -8.74
CA LYS A 99 -2.97 14.56 -7.63
C LYS A 99 -3.01 13.70 -6.37
N GLU A 100 -4.18 13.17 -6.02
CA GLU A 100 -4.36 12.26 -4.87
C GLU A 100 -3.50 11.00 -5.02
N TYR A 101 -3.55 10.38 -6.19
CA TYR A 101 -2.75 9.18 -6.51
C TYR A 101 -1.25 9.43 -6.35
N ASN A 102 -0.73 10.54 -6.87
CA ASN A 102 0.67 10.90 -6.73
C ASN A 102 1.08 11.15 -5.26
N GLN A 103 0.22 11.78 -4.46
CA GLN A 103 0.46 11.96 -3.03
C GLN A 103 0.52 10.63 -2.28
N GLN A 104 -0.41 9.71 -2.58
CA GLN A 104 -0.41 8.37 -1.99
C GLN A 104 0.85 7.57 -2.37
N GLN A 105 1.31 7.67 -3.62
CA GLN A 105 2.56 7.04 -4.05
C GLN A 105 3.77 7.56 -3.28
N LEU A 106 3.91 8.88 -3.14
CA LEU A 106 5.02 9.49 -2.39
C LEU A 106 5.03 9.04 -0.92
N LEU A 107 3.86 9.00 -0.29
CA LEU A 107 3.72 8.52 1.09
C LEU A 107 4.09 7.04 1.22
N GLN A 108 3.68 6.22 0.26
CA GLN A 108 3.99 4.79 0.23
C GLN A 108 5.49 4.53 0.01
N GLU A 109 6.15 5.33 -0.85
CA GLU A 109 7.60 5.27 -1.03
C GLU A 109 8.35 5.65 0.25
N GLU A 110 7.92 6.70 0.95
CA GLU A 110 8.51 7.11 2.22
C GLU A 110 8.36 6.01 3.29
N GLN A 111 7.17 5.44 3.42
CA GLN A 111 6.93 4.32 4.33
C GLN A 111 7.80 3.11 4.01
N ASN A 112 7.94 2.77 2.72
CA ASN A 112 8.77 1.67 2.29
C ASN A 112 10.27 1.91 2.58
N ARG A 113 10.77 3.13 2.33
CA ARG A 113 12.14 3.51 2.71
C ARG A 113 12.37 3.40 4.22
N ARG A 114 11.39 3.83 5.02
CA ARG A 114 11.47 3.71 6.48
C ARG A 114 11.49 2.26 6.95
N LEU A 115 10.65 1.40 6.37
CA LEU A 115 10.66 -0.03 6.66
C LEU A 115 11.99 -0.67 6.31
N LEU A 116 12.56 -0.38 5.13
CA LEU A 116 13.87 -0.88 4.72
C LEU A 116 15.00 -0.41 5.64
N SER A 117 14.96 0.85 6.12
CA SER A 117 15.96 1.35 7.06
C SER A 117 15.88 0.66 8.42
N LEU A 118 14.68 0.37 8.91
CA LEU A 118 14.45 -0.39 10.15
C LEU A 118 14.91 -1.84 10.01
N ASP A 119 14.62 -2.49 8.89
CA ASP A 119 15.05 -3.87 8.63
C ASP A 119 16.58 -3.98 8.55
N ASN A 120 17.24 -3.02 7.87
CA ASN A 120 18.70 -2.94 7.83
C ASN A 120 19.31 -2.70 9.21
N ALA A 121 18.73 -1.79 10.00
CA ALA A 121 19.19 -1.53 11.37
C ALA A 121 19.05 -2.79 12.25
N LYS A 122 17.91 -3.49 12.15
CA LYS A 122 17.68 -4.77 12.85
C LYS A 122 18.69 -5.84 12.43
N SER A 123 18.95 -5.96 11.13
CA SER A 123 19.90 -6.95 10.58
C SER A 123 21.33 -6.67 11.07
N THR A 124 21.75 -5.40 11.03
CA THR A 124 23.05 -4.96 11.53
C THR A 124 23.18 -5.23 13.02
N PHE A 125 22.15 -4.90 13.81
CA PHE A 125 22.10 -5.16 15.24
C PHE A 125 22.26 -6.65 15.57
N LEU A 126 21.48 -7.53 14.91
CA LEU A 126 21.59 -8.98 15.11
C LEU A 126 22.96 -9.52 14.75
N THR A 127 23.57 -9.02 13.66
CA THR A 127 24.92 -9.42 13.25
C THR A 127 25.96 -9.00 14.28
N THR A 128 25.88 -7.78 14.80
CA THR A 128 26.78 -7.28 15.84
C THR A 128 26.67 -8.12 17.11
N VAL A 129 25.45 -8.36 17.58
CA VAL A 129 25.19 -9.20 18.77
C VAL A 129 25.74 -10.62 18.59
N ALA A 130 25.50 -11.22 17.42
CA ALA A 130 26.01 -12.55 17.12
C ALA A 130 27.56 -12.59 17.19
N HIS A 131 28.23 -11.57 16.68
CA HIS A 131 29.68 -11.46 16.75
C HIS A 131 30.17 -11.23 18.19
N GLU A 132 29.50 -10.38 18.96
CA GLU A 132 29.87 -10.11 20.37
C GLU A 132 29.67 -11.31 21.27
N ILE A 133 28.69 -12.17 21.03
CA ILE A 133 28.49 -13.43 21.74
C ILE A 133 29.47 -14.50 21.27
N LYS A 134 29.74 -14.58 19.97
CA LYS A 134 30.65 -15.59 19.41
C LYS A 134 32.08 -15.48 19.98
N ASN A 135 32.56 -14.25 20.17
CA ASN A 135 33.92 -14.02 20.65
C ASN A 135 34.18 -14.64 22.05
N PRO A 136 33.41 -14.34 23.11
CA PRO A 136 33.59 -14.98 24.39
C PRO A 136 33.31 -16.49 24.39
N LEU A 137 32.32 -16.96 23.57
CA LEU A 137 32.11 -18.40 23.41
C LEU A 137 33.33 -19.11 22.83
N SER A 138 33.99 -18.51 21.83
CA SER A 138 35.23 -19.07 21.26
C SER A 138 36.36 -19.10 22.29
N SER A 139 36.48 -18.06 23.13
CA SER A 139 37.45 -18.03 24.24
C SER A 139 37.17 -19.13 25.27
N ILE A 140 35.91 -19.30 25.68
CA ILE A 140 35.49 -20.36 26.59
C ILE A 140 35.88 -21.75 26.01
N SER A 141 35.53 -21.99 24.74
CA SER A 141 35.83 -23.27 24.10
C SER A 141 37.32 -23.56 24.01
N LEU A 142 38.14 -22.54 23.70
CA LEU A 142 39.59 -22.67 23.61
C LEU A 142 40.18 -23.01 24.98
N HIS A 143 39.92 -22.20 25.99
CA HIS A 143 40.51 -22.38 27.34
C HIS A 143 39.98 -23.63 28.05
N ALA A 144 38.75 -24.05 27.78
CA ALA A 144 38.22 -25.32 28.28
C ALA A 144 38.96 -26.50 27.66
N ARG A 145 39.28 -26.46 26.37
CA ARG A 145 40.06 -27.48 25.68
C ARG A 145 41.50 -27.51 26.20
N ASP A 146 42.15 -26.34 26.29
CA ASP A 146 43.52 -26.23 26.81
C ASP A 146 43.60 -26.76 28.23
N THR A 147 42.62 -26.48 29.10
CA THR A 147 42.53 -27.02 30.44
C THR A 147 42.39 -28.55 30.45
N SER A 148 41.61 -29.10 29.51
CA SER A 148 41.44 -30.54 29.35
C SER A 148 42.76 -31.23 28.90
N GLU A 149 43.51 -30.62 27.99
CA GLU A 149 44.82 -31.11 27.55
C GLU A 149 45.84 -31.09 28.67
N LEU A 150 45.88 -30.01 29.49
CA LEU A 150 46.78 -29.90 30.68
C LEU A 150 46.50 -30.95 31.74
N LEU A 151 45.30 -31.51 31.84
CA LEU A 151 44.97 -32.60 32.74
C LEU A 151 45.59 -33.95 32.36
N GLU A 152 46.02 -34.10 31.12
CA GLU A 152 46.67 -35.30 30.59
C GLU A 152 48.21 -35.25 30.66
N GLU A 153 48.77 -34.07 31.02
CA GLU A 153 50.22 -33.83 31.13
C GLU A 153 50.76 -34.06 32.56
N GLU A 154 51.98 -34.61 32.69
CA GLU A 154 52.71 -34.73 33.95
C GLU A 154 54.06 -34.01 33.85
N PRO A 155 54.41 -33.10 34.76
CA PRO A 155 53.64 -32.67 35.98
C PRO A 155 52.53 -31.72 35.67
N LEU A 156 51.41 -31.79 36.42
CA LEU A 156 50.25 -30.92 36.30
C LEU A 156 50.59 -29.45 36.56
N ASP A 157 50.31 -28.59 35.57
CA ASP A 157 50.45 -27.14 35.73
C ASP A 157 49.15 -26.50 36.29
N PHE A 158 49.00 -26.52 37.60
CA PHE A 158 47.84 -25.92 38.28
C PHE A 158 47.73 -24.42 38.09
N SER A 159 48.83 -23.69 37.83
CA SER A 159 48.82 -22.24 37.64
C SER A 159 48.16 -21.89 36.31
N LEU A 160 48.51 -22.57 35.22
CA LEU A 160 47.95 -22.36 33.91
C LEU A 160 46.50 -22.80 33.83
N MET A 161 46.14 -23.91 34.49
CA MET A 161 44.73 -24.34 34.63
C MET A 161 43.87 -23.29 35.34
N GLN A 162 44.39 -22.68 36.40
CA GLN A 162 43.68 -21.62 37.14
C GLN A 162 43.50 -20.37 36.31
N GLU A 163 44.48 -20.00 35.50
CA GLU A 163 44.40 -18.89 34.56
C GLU A 163 43.33 -19.13 33.48
N ASN A 164 43.29 -20.32 32.87
CA ASN A 164 42.28 -20.73 31.91
C ASN A 164 40.86 -20.65 32.50
N LEU A 165 40.65 -21.21 33.69
CA LEU A 165 39.37 -21.16 34.40
C LEU A 165 38.92 -19.72 34.68
N ARG A 166 39.83 -18.82 35.06
CA ARG A 166 39.55 -17.42 35.29
C ARG A 166 39.13 -16.71 34.00
N THR A 167 39.75 -17.04 32.88
CA THR A 167 39.39 -16.48 31.54
C THR A 167 38.01 -16.96 31.09
N ILE A 168 37.68 -18.23 31.37
CA ILE A 168 36.32 -18.77 31.13
C ILE A 168 35.29 -18.00 31.94
N GLU A 169 35.53 -17.83 33.26
CA GLU A 169 34.59 -17.08 34.12
C GLU A 169 34.37 -15.65 33.65
N GLN A 170 35.43 -14.93 33.25
CA GLN A 170 35.34 -13.59 32.71
C GLN A 170 34.51 -13.57 31.38
N SER A 171 34.68 -14.56 30.55
CA SER A 171 33.94 -14.69 29.28
C SER A 171 32.45 -14.95 29.51
N VAL A 172 32.12 -15.78 30.53
CA VAL A 172 30.72 -16.01 30.94
C VAL A 172 30.07 -14.71 31.44
N MET A 173 30.75 -13.99 32.35
CA MET A 173 30.26 -12.71 32.86
C MET A 173 30.07 -11.66 31.76
N ARG A 174 30.89 -11.72 30.72
CA ARG A 174 30.74 -10.85 29.55
C ARG A 174 29.47 -11.19 28.73
N ILE A 175 29.19 -12.49 28.53
CA ILE A 175 27.95 -12.93 27.87
C ILE A 175 26.72 -12.50 28.66
N ASP A 176 26.74 -12.70 29.98
CA ASP A 176 25.63 -12.27 30.84
C ASP A 176 25.32 -10.77 30.69
N ARG A 177 26.37 -9.93 30.66
CA ARG A 177 26.18 -8.49 30.42
C ARG A 177 25.55 -8.18 29.06
N ILE A 178 26.02 -8.83 27.98
CA ILE A 178 25.46 -8.66 26.66
C ILE A 178 23.98 -9.04 26.66
N VAL A 179 23.62 -10.13 27.32
CA VAL A 179 22.21 -10.58 27.40
C VAL A 179 21.35 -9.57 28.16
N LEU A 180 21.86 -9.04 29.29
CA LEU A 180 21.14 -8.02 30.06
C LEU A 180 20.94 -6.74 29.25
N ASP A 181 21.96 -6.24 28.56
CA ASP A 181 21.89 -5.05 27.72
C ASP A 181 20.86 -5.25 26.57
N LEU A 182 20.77 -6.46 26.02
CA LEU A 182 19.77 -6.83 25.03
C LEU A 182 18.35 -6.82 25.61
N MET A 183 18.15 -7.38 26.79
CA MET A 183 16.85 -7.43 27.46
C MET A 183 16.36 -6.01 27.79
N ASP A 184 17.24 -5.14 28.23
CA ASP A 184 16.92 -3.74 28.52
C ASP A 184 16.51 -3.00 27.24
N THR A 185 17.24 -3.20 26.15
CA THR A 185 16.91 -2.60 24.84
C THR A 185 15.52 -3.05 24.36
N VAL A 186 15.22 -4.34 24.43
CA VAL A 186 13.91 -4.89 24.03
C VAL A 186 12.79 -4.39 24.95
N SER A 187 13.06 -4.24 26.24
CA SER A 187 12.08 -3.75 27.21
C SER A 187 11.72 -2.28 26.98
N ILE A 188 12.68 -1.45 26.59
CA ILE A 188 12.46 -0.05 26.22
C ILE A 188 11.60 0.05 24.94
N GLU A 189 11.90 -0.76 23.92
CA GLU A 189 11.11 -0.78 22.68
C GLU A 189 9.65 -1.22 22.90
N GLN A 190 9.40 -2.11 23.87
CA GLN A 190 8.05 -2.55 24.21
C GLN A 190 7.30 -1.60 25.16
N GLY A 191 7.91 -0.46 25.55
CA GLY A 191 7.27 0.51 26.46
C GLY A 191 7.02 -0.04 27.86
N ARG A 192 7.76 -1.07 28.29
CA ARG A 192 7.60 -1.74 29.60
C ARG A 192 8.46 -1.15 30.72
N LEU A 193 9.33 -0.20 30.40
CA LEU A 193 10.09 0.60 31.36
C LEU A 193 9.56 2.04 31.29
N ALA A 194 8.49 2.33 32.01
CA ALA A 194 8.03 3.65 32.42
C ALA A 194 7.96 3.67 33.96
#